data_21a6b5c485102b469919b7839005e495
#
_entry.id   21a6b5c485102b469919b7839005e495
#
_cell.length_a   1.000
_cell.length_b   1.000
_cell.length_c   1.000
_cell.angle_alpha   90.00
_cell.angle_beta   90.00
_cell.angle_gamma   90.00
#
_symmetry.space_group_name_H-M   'P 1'
#
loop_
_entity.id
_entity.type
_entity.pdbx_description
1 polymer ?
#
loop_
_entity_poly.entity_id
_entity_poly.type
_entity_poly.pdbx_seq_one_letter_code
_entity_poly.pdbx_strand_id
1 'polypeptide(L)'
;MTGKPRVLFDANILIRGVTFPRFPYEVLRHAARKEIVAVVCPLVLDSAHLYVRERFPDHLGALEALLELMDLVVVPDPPLEEVEANAGLVRDRKDIPVALAAIAAGAEYLVSTDRDFTDVDDSTVELRRRIRPLAVGAFLHEVMGWSHESLSAIERRRWSDLERPSWDE
;
A
#
# COMPACT_ATOMS: atom_id res chain seq x y z
N MET A 1 8.74 -13.03 19.54
CA MET A 1 8.37 -11.60 19.54
C MET A 1 8.17 -11.15 18.11
N THR A 2 6.95 -10.78 17.79
CA THR A 2 6.65 -10.24 16.47
C THR A 2 7.07 -8.77 16.45
N GLY A 3 8.01 -8.42 15.59
CA GLY A 3 8.32 -7.03 15.31
C GLY A 3 7.16 -6.35 14.58
N LYS A 4 7.34 -5.10 14.23
CA LYS A 4 6.36 -4.37 13.41
C LYS A 4 6.17 -5.09 12.08
N PRO A 5 4.93 -5.22 11.57
CA PRO A 5 4.72 -5.81 10.25
C PRO A 5 5.43 -5.00 9.18
N ARG A 6 6.08 -5.71 8.27
CA ARG A 6 6.79 -5.13 7.14
C ARG A 6 5.88 -5.22 5.91
N VAL A 7 5.49 -4.07 5.37
CA VAL A 7 4.40 -3.98 4.40
C VAL A 7 4.83 -3.17 3.18
N LEU A 8 4.71 -3.73 1.99
CA LEU A 8 4.84 -2.94 0.77
C LEU A 8 3.47 -2.40 0.37
N PHE A 9 3.43 -1.10 0.10
CA PHE A 9 2.24 -0.42 -0.43
C PHE A 9 2.33 -0.29 -1.95
N ASP A 10 1.26 -0.67 -2.63
CA ASP A 10 1.05 -0.35 -4.02
C ASP A 10 0.72 1.14 -4.18
N ALA A 11 0.94 1.68 -5.39
CA ALA A 11 0.70 3.10 -5.68
C ALA A 11 -0.72 3.55 -5.34
N ASN A 12 -1.72 2.71 -5.58
CA ASN A 12 -3.12 3.01 -5.28
C ASN A 12 -3.37 3.31 -3.80
N ILE A 13 -2.61 2.70 -2.90
CA ILE A 13 -2.74 2.96 -1.46
C ILE A 13 -2.29 4.39 -1.15
N LEU A 14 -1.17 4.82 -1.72
CA LEU A 14 -0.68 6.18 -1.55
C LEU A 14 -1.65 7.21 -2.15
N ILE A 15 -2.11 6.95 -3.37
CA ILE A 15 -3.03 7.85 -4.08
C ILE A 15 -4.35 8.00 -3.31
N ARG A 16 -5.00 6.88 -2.99
CA ARG A 16 -6.29 6.89 -2.31
C ARG A 16 -6.19 7.39 -0.87
N GLY A 17 -5.06 7.13 -0.23
CA GLY A 17 -4.83 7.56 1.14
C GLY A 17 -4.71 9.07 1.30
N VAL A 18 -4.27 9.80 0.28
CA VAL A 18 -4.20 11.27 0.31
C VAL A 18 -5.43 11.93 -0.29
N THR A 19 -6.24 11.20 -1.08
CA THR A 19 -7.42 11.76 -1.73
C THR A 19 -8.72 11.54 -0.95
N PHE A 20 -8.82 10.45 -0.18
CA PHE A 20 -10.01 10.12 0.62
C PHE A 20 -9.63 9.65 2.02
N PRO A 21 -10.33 10.10 3.08
CA PRO A 21 -10.04 9.70 4.46
C PRO A 21 -10.70 8.36 4.83
N ARG A 22 -10.38 7.31 4.10
CA ARG A 22 -10.99 5.98 4.22
C ARG A 22 -9.93 4.92 4.57
N PHE A 23 -10.12 3.67 4.18
CA PHE A 23 -9.22 2.58 4.56
C PHE A 23 -7.75 2.86 4.21
N PRO A 24 -7.40 3.27 2.98
CA PRO A 24 -6.01 3.58 2.67
C PRO A 24 -5.42 4.69 3.55
N TYR A 25 -6.20 5.74 3.83
CA TYR A 25 -5.78 6.82 4.74
C TYR A 25 -5.39 6.27 6.12
N GLU A 26 -6.18 5.38 6.68
CA GLU A 26 -5.90 4.79 8.00
C GLU A 26 -4.67 3.89 7.99
N VAL A 27 -4.46 3.12 6.93
CA VAL A 27 -3.24 2.32 6.77
C VAL A 27 -2.00 3.22 6.73
N LEU A 28 -2.06 4.33 6.01
CA LEU A 28 -0.96 5.30 5.94
C LEU A 28 -0.73 5.99 7.29
N ARG A 29 -1.80 6.23 8.07
CA ARG A 29 -1.66 6.75 9.44
C ARG A 29 -0.91 5.77 10.35
N HIS A 30 -1.18 4.48 10.24
CA HIS A 30 -0.41 3.46 10.96
C HIS A 30 1.07 3.53 10.59
N ALA A 31 1.38 3.72 9.31
CA ALA A 31 2.76 3.90 8.85
C ALA A 31 3.40 5.18 9.41
N ALA A 32 2.67 6.30 9.38
CA ALA A 32 3.15 7.57 9.91
C ALA A 32 3.41 7.51 11.42
N ARG A 33 2.64 6.71 12.15
CA ARG A 33 2.83 6.45 13.59
C ARG A 33 3.94 5.43 13.88
N LYS A 34 4.59 4.91 12.86
CA LYS A 34 5.66 3.89 12.99
C LYS A 34 5.17 2.56 13.59
N GLU A 35 3.90 2.25 13.44
CA GLU A 35 3.32 0.98 13.88
C GLU A 35 3.57 -0.15 12.88
N ILE A 36 3.92 0.19 11.65
CA ILE A 36 4.32 -0.72 10.58
C ILE A 36 5.59 -0.20 9.92
N VAL A 37 6.35 -1.09 9.30
CA VAL A 37 7.49 -0.73 8.45
C VAL A 37 6.98 -0.62 7.02
N ALA A 38 6.88 0.61 6.52
CA ALA A 38 6.37 0.89 5.19
C ALA A 38 7.48 0.76 4.15
N VAL A 39 7.25 -0.11 3.17
CA VAL A 39 8.18 -0.37 2.07
C VAL A 39 7.55 0.08 0.76
N VAL A 40 8.34 0.71 -0.08
CA VAL A 40 7.96 1.09 -1.44
C VAL A 40 9.15 0.88 -2.39
N CYS A 41 8.89 0.88 -3.69
CA CYS A 41 9.93 0.92 -4.71
C CYS A 41 9.76 2.17 -5.57
N PRO A 42 10.78 2.59 -6.34
CA PRO A 42 10.70 3.80 -7.18
C PRO A 42 9.50 3.80 -8.14
N LEU A 43 9.17 2.67 -8.75
CA LEU A 43 7.98 2.55 -9.62
C LEU A 43 6.69 2.97 -8.90
N VAL A 44 6.52 2.54 -7.67
CA VAL A 44 5.34 2.90 -6.86
C VAL A 44 5.34 4.39 -6.56
N LEU A 45 6.46 4.94 -6.13
CA LEU A 45 6.59 6.38 -5.83
C LEU A 45 6.34 7.24 -7.05
N ASP A 46 6.95 6.90 -8.18
CA ASP A 46 6.80 7.65 -9.42
C ASP A 46 5.37 7.62 -9.93
N SER A 47 4.73 6.45 -9.88
CA SER A 47 3.31 6.29 -10.28
C SER A 47 2.38 7.11 -9.39
N ALA A 48 2.60 7.09 -8.08
CA ALA A 48 1.78 7.86 -7.14
C ALA A 48 1.96 9.37 -7.36
N HIS A 49 3.18 9.86 -7.48
CA HIS A 49 3.48 11.27 -7.74
C HIS A 49 2.85 11.75 -9.04
N LEU A 50 3.06 11.00 -10.12
CA LEU A 50 2.54 11.37 -11.43
C LEU A 50 1.01 11.45 -11.42
N TYR A 51 0.35 10.43 -10.87
CA TYR A 51 -1.10 10.38 -10.83
C TYR A 51 -1.69 11.52 -10.00
N VAL A 52 -1.16 11.76 -8.81
CA VAL A 52 -1.65 12.84 -7.92
C VAL A 52 -1.39 14.21 -8.55
N ARG A 53 -0.20 14.42 -9.13
CA ARG A 53 0.12 15.68 -9.80
C ARG A 53 -0.84 15.98 -10.94
N GLU A 54 -1.20 14.98 -11.74
CA GLU A 54 -2.06 15.16 -12.91
C GLU A 54 -3.55 15.22 -12.58
N ARG A 55 -4.00 14.39 -11.62
CA ARG A 55 -5.42 14.22 -11.32
C ARG A 55 -5.88 14.94 -10.07
N PHE A 56 -5.03 15.11 -9.09
CA PHE A 56 -5.35 15.70 -7.79
C PHE A 56 -4.24 16.65 -7.32
N PRO A 57 -3.90 17.68 -8.12
CA PRO A 57 -2.74 18.54 -7.82
C PRO A 57 -2.81 19.22 -6.46
N ASP A 58 -4.02 19.48 -5.94
CA ASP A 58 -4.21 20.08 -4.61
C ASP A 58 -3.77 19.13 -3.48
N HIS A 59 -3.65 17.83 -3.77
CA HIS A 59 -3.23 16.83 -2.79
C HIS A 59 -1.73 16.46 -2.88
N LEU A 60 -0.99 17.07 -3.80
CA LEU A 60 0.42 16.73 -4.00
C LEU A 60 1.26 17.07 -2.75
N GLY A 61 1.03 18.22 -2.15
CA GLY A 61 1.71 18.62 -0.91
C GLY A 61 1.44 17.64 0.25
N ALA A 62 0.21 17.14 0.35
CA ALA A 62 -0.16 16.14 1.35
C ALA A 62 0.58 14.82 1.11
N LEU A 63 0.69 14.40 -0.15
CA LEU A 63 1.44 13.18 -0.49
C LEU A 63 2.91 13.30 -0.08
N GLU A 64 3.56 14.40 -0.43
CA GLU A 64 4.96 14.65 -0.11
C GLU A 64 5.20 14.67 1.41
N ALA A 65 4.34 15.37 2.16
CA ALA A 65 4.42 15.43 3.61
C ALA A 65 4.24 14.05 4.25
N LEU A 66 3.29 13.28 3.75
CA LEU A 66 3.04 11.93 4.24
C LEU A 66 4.21 10.98 4.00
N LEU A 67 4.79 11.00 2.80
CA LEU A 67 5.95 10.17 2.47
C LEU A 67 7.13 10.47 3.41
N GLU A 68 7.31 11.72 3.77
CA GLU A 68 8.33 12.14 4.72
C GLU A 68 8.05 11.62 6.15
N LEU A 69 6.78 11.71 6.59
CA LEU A 69 6.37 11.23 7.91
C LEU A 69 6.48 9.72 8.09
N MET A 70 6.24 8.95 7.04
CA MET A 70 6.24 7.49 7.12
C MET A 70 7.62 6.87 7.29
N ASP A 71 8.68 7.60 7.02
CA ASP A 71 10.05 7.07 7.11
C ASP A 71 10.22 5.80 6.27
N LEU A 72 9.97 5.93 4.98
CA LEU A 72 9.87 4.80 4.05
C LEU A 72 11.18 4.03 3.89
N VAL A 73 11.07 2.71 3.80
CA VAL A 73 12.13 1.87 3.27
C VAL A 73 11.93 1.79 1.76
N VAL A 74 12.85 2.39 1.01
CA VAL A 74 12.80 2.35 -0.46
C VAL A 74 13.71 1.22 -0.94
N VAL A 75 13.14 0.22 -1.60
CA VAL A 75 13.89 -0.87 -2.19
C VAL A 75 13.97 -0.68 -3.70
N PRO A 76 15.08 -1.09 -4.35
CA PRO A 76 15.24 -0.92 -5.79
C PRO A 76 14.16 -1.65 -6.58
N ASP A 77 13.81 -1.10 -7.75
CA ASP A 77 13.01 -1.84 -8.72
C ASP A 77 13.81 -3.07 -9.19
N PRO A 78 13.15 -4.22 -9.42
CA PRO A 78 13.84 -5.39 -9.93
C PRO A 78 14.33 -5.15 -11.35
N PRO A 79 15.45 -5.79 -11.76
CA PRO A 79 15.91 -5.71 -13.13
C PRO A 79 14.93 -6.42 -14.09
N LEU A 80 14.90 -5.99 -15.34
CA LEU A 80 13.99 -6.53 -16.35
C LEU A 80 14.12 -8.05 -16.49
N GLU A 81 15.31 -8.58 -16.40
CA GLU A 81 15.59 -10.02 -16.48
C GLU A 81 14.84 -10.81 -15.41
N GLU A 82 14.80 -10.26 -14.19
CA GLU A 82 14.08 -10.89 -13.07
C GLU A 82 12.57 -10.83 -13.29
N VAL A 83 12.06 -9.72 -13.82
CA VAL A 83 10.64 -9.57 -14.18
C VAL A 83 10.26 -10.62 -15.23
N GLU A 84 11.05 -10.78 -16.27
CA GLU A 84 10.82 -11.77 -17.32
C GLU A 84 10.87 -13.20 -16.80
N ALA A 85 11.80 -13.49 -15.89
CA ALA A 85 11.92 -14.81 -15.26
C ALA A 85 10.72 -15.15 -14.36
N ASN A 86 9.91 -14.17 -13.96
CA ASN A 86 8.75 -14.33 -13.09
C ASN A 86 7.44 -13.93 -13.79
N ALA A 87 7.33 -14.15 -15.10
CA ALA A 87 6.21 -13.71 -15.92
C ALA A 87 4.83 -14.20 -15.44
N GLY A 88 4.77 -15.31 -14.73
CA GLY A 88 3.51 -15.86 -14.20
C GLY A 88 3.21 -15.49 -12.75
N LEU A 89 4.00 -14.64 -12.11
CA LEU A 89 3.85 -14.32 -10.69
C LEU A 89 2.53 -13.59 -10.39
N VAL A 90 2.14 -12.66 -11.25
CA VAL A 90 0.90 -11.88 -11.16
C VAL A 90 0.29 -11.81 -12.56
N ARG A 91 -1.04 -11.73 -12.68
CA ARG A 91 -1.74 -11.67 -13.97
C ARG A 91 -1.29 -10.51 -14.84
N ASP A 92 -1.24 -9.31 -14.28
CA ASP A 92 -0.80 -8.13 -15.00
C ASP A 92 0.72 -8.01 -14.91
N ARG A 93 1.37 -8.05 -16.07
CA ARG A 93 2.83 -7.94 -16.17
C ARG A 93 3.38 -6.66 -15.52
N LYS A 94 2.62 -5.57 -15.55
CA LYS A 94 3.02 -4.29 -14.94
C LYS A 94 3.15 -4.37 -13.41
N ASP A 95 2.46 -5.33 -12.79
CA ASP A 95 2.43 -5.51 -11.35
C ASP A 95 3.55 -6.43 -10.85
N ILE A 96 4.19 -7.18 -11.73
CA ILE A 96 5.28 -8.09 -11.37
C ILE A 96 6.44 -7.37 -10.67
N PRO A 97 6.92 -6.21 -11.15
CA PRO A 97 8.00 -5.51 -10.46
C PRO A 97 7.65 -5.14 -9.01
N VAL A 98 6.42 -4.75 -8.75
CA VAL A 98 5.96 -4.41 -7.39
C VAL A 98 5.97 -5.65 -6.49
N ALA A 99 5.45 -6.77 -6.98
CA ALA A 99 5.47 -8.04 -6.25
C ALA A 99 6.89 -8.50 -5.94
N LEU A 100 7.79 -8.43 -6.91
CA LEU A 100 9.20 -8.80 -6.74
C LEU A 100 9.93 -7.89 -5.74
N ALA A 101 9.64 -6.58 -5.78
CA ALA A 101 10.20 -5.63 -4.81
C ALA A 101 9.75 -5.98 -3.38
N ALA A 102 8.48 -6.34 -3.20
CA ALA A 102 7.96 -6.78 -1.91
C ALA A 102 8.70 -8.03 -1.40
N ILE A 103 8.89 -9.00 -2.26
CA ILE A 103 9.59 -10.25 -1.92
C ILE A 103 11.05 -9.97 -1.57
N ALA A 104 11.75 -9.19 -2.39
CA ALA A 104 13.15 -8.83 -2.16
C ALA A 104 13.35 -8.04 -0.87
N ALA A 105 12.37 -7.22 -0.50
CA ALA A 105 12.40 -6.43 0.73
C ALA A 105 12.13 -7.27 1.98
N GLY A 106 11.75 -8.53 1.84
CA GLY A 106 11.31 -9.35 2.97
C GLY A 106 10.00 -8.88 3.58
N ALA A 107 9.12 -8.26 2.76
CA ALA A 107 7.81 -7.83 3.22
C ALA A 107 6.95 -9.06 3.57
N GLU A 108 6.25 -8.97 4.69
CA GLU A 108 5.28 -9.99 5.09
C GLU A 108 3.99 -9.83 4.30
N TYR A 109 3.63 -8.57 4.01
CA TYR A 109 2.37 -8.22 3.36
C TYR A 109 2.60 -7.29 2.17
N LEU A 110 1.76 -7.46 1.15
CA LEU A 110 1.58 -6.50 0.05
C LEU A 110 0.14 -6.00 0.13
N VAL A 111 -0.04 -4.72 0.41
CA VAL A 111 -1.37 -4.12 0.53
C VAL A 111 -1.71 -3.38 -0.74
N SER A 112 -2.81 -3.73 -1.37
CA SER A 112 -3.26 -3.16 -2.63
C SER A 112 -4.78 -3.12 -2.71
N THR A 113 -5.30 -2.25 -3.58
CA THR A 113 -6.71 -2.28 -4.00
C THR A 113 -6.90 -3.08 -5.28
N ASP A 114 -5.80 -3.55 -5.88
CA ASP A 114 -5.82 -4.28 -7.15
C ASP A 114 -6.08 -5.77 -6.93
N ARG A 115 -7.12 -6.28 -7.55
CA ARG A 115 -7.52 -7.68 -7.46
C ARG A 115 -6.50 -8.63 -8.10
N ASP A 116 -5.66 -8.14 -8.99
CA ASP A 116 -4.58 -8.95 -9.57
C ASP A 116 -3.60 -9.46 -8.51
N PHE A 117 -3.44 -8.72 -7.40
CA PHE A 117 -2.68 -9.17 -6.25
C PHE A 117 -3.52 -9.93 -5.23
N THR A 118 -4.76 -9.50 -4.98
CA THR A 118 -5.53 -9.89 -3.80
C THR A 118 -6.54 -11.02 -4.03
N ASP A 119 -6.88 -11.33 -5.28
CA ASP A 119 -7.75 -12.48 -5.58
C ASP A 119 -7.07 -13.78 -5.15
N VAL A 120 -7.85 -14.67 -4.55
CA VAL A 120 -7.38 -15.99 -4.10
C VAL A 120 -7.80 -17.02 -5.16
N ASP A 121 -6.99 -17.19 -6.18
CA ASP A 121 -7.21 -18.12 -7.28
C ASP A 121 -5.87 -18.63 -7.82
N ASP A 122 -5.92 -19.37 -8.94
CA ASP A 122 -4.73 -19.94 -9.55
C ASP A 122 -3.69 -18.90 -9.98
N SER A 123 -4.14 -17.69 -10.31
CA SER A 123 -3.25 -16.62 -10.78
C SER A 123 -2.35 -16.04 -9.68
N THR A 124 -2.69 -16.23 -8.41
CA THR A 124 -1.95 -15.71 -7.26
C THR A 124 -1.28 -16.80 -6.41
N VAL A 125 -1.30 -18.04 -6.83
CA VAL A 125 -0.75 -19.17 -6.04
C VAL A 125 0.72 -18.96 -5.71
N GLU A 126 1.56 -18.62 -6.70
CA GLU A 126 2.98 -18.40 -6.49
C GLU A 126 3.26 -17.19 -5.61
N LEU A 127 2.52 -16.11 -5.82
CA LEU A 127 2.64 -14.90 -4.99
C LEU A 127 2.33 -15.21 -3.53
N ARG A 128 1.20 -15.91 -3.29
CA ARG A 128 0.75 -16.26 -1.93
C ARG A 128 1.67 -17.23 -1.18
N ARG A 129 2.50 -17.96 -1.90
CA ARG A 129 3.53 -18.82 -1.30
C ARG A 129 4.71 -18.01 -0.74
N ARG A 130 4.93 -16.81 -1.26
CA ARG A 130 6.10 -15.98 -0.97
C ARG A 130 5.80 -14.80 -0.05
N ILE A 131 4.64 -14.19 -0.20
CA ILE A 131 4.15 -13.10 0.65
C ILE A 131 2.63 -13.22 0.81
N ARG A 132 2.05 -12.39 1.67
CA ARG A 132 0.61 -12.35 1.85
C ARG A 132 0.03 -11.05 1.28
N PRO A 133 -0.59 -11.11 0.07
CA PRO A 133 -1.29 -9.95 -0.48
C PRO A 133 -2.62 -9.79 0.24
N LEU A 134 -2.93 -8.56 0.64
CA LEU A 134 -4.18 -8.25 1.35
C LEU A 134 -4.82 -7.00 0.77
N ALA A 135 -6.14 -7.03 0.64
CA ALA A 135 -6.93 -5.83 0.46
C ALA A 135 -6.82 -4.97 1.71
N VAL A 136 -7.02 -3.67 1.57
CA VAL A 136 -6.80 -2.69 2.65
C VAL A 136 -7.64 -2.98 3.89
N GLY A 137 -8.94 -3.24 3.68
CA GLY A 137 -9.85 -3.56 4.78
C GLY A 137 -9.44 -4.83 5.52
N ALA A 138 -9.02 -5.85 4.78
CA ALA A 138 -8.53 -7.10 5.35
C ALA A 138 -7.26 -6.87 6.18
N PHE A 139 -6.34 -6.05 5.69
CA PHE A 139 -5.13 -5.69 6.43
C PHE A 139 -5.46 -4.98 7.74
N LEU A 140 -6.33 -3.99 7.70
CA LEU A 140 -6.76 -3.27 8.90
C LEU A 140 -7.39 -4.21 9.93
N HIS A 141 -8.24 -5.13 9.47
CA HIS A 141 -8.92 -6.06 10.35
C HIS A 141 -7.99 -7.15 10.89
N GLU A 142 -7.34 -7.89 10.00
CA GLU A 142 -6.58 -9.08 10.37
C GLU A 142 -5.21 -8.77 11.01
N VAL A 143 -4.56 -7.70 10.57
CA VAL A 143 -3.20 -7.35 11.02
C VAL A 143 -3.21 -6.25 12.07
N MET A 144 -4.00 -5.21 11.86
CA MET A 144 -4.02 -4.04 12.75
C MET A 144 -5.11 -4.11 13.83
N GLY A 145 -5.97 -5.13 13.79
CA GLY A 145 -6.95 -5.38 14.85
C GLY A 145 -8.23 -4.55 14.79
N TRP A 146 -8.52 -3.92 13.65
CA TRP A 146 -9.74 -3.16 13.48
C TRP A 146 -10.97 -4.07 13.51
N SER A 147 -12.03 -3.62 14.19
CA SER A 147 -13.32 -4.31 14.17
C SER A 147 -14.06 -4.04 12.87
N HIS A 148 -15.00 -4.91 12.52
CA HIS A 148 -15.89 -4.67 11.37
C HIS A 148 -16.71 -3.39 11.56
N GLU A 149 -17.12 -3.08 12.78
CA GLU A 149 -17.83 -1.86 13.13
C GLU A 149 -17.00 -0.62 12.84
N SER A 150 -15.73 -0.61 13.27
CA SER A 150 -14.81 0.50 13.00
C SER A 150 -14.56 0.71 11.51
N LEU A 151 -14.45 -0.37 10.75
CA LEU A 151 -14.29 -0.32 9.29
C LEU A 151 -15.53 0.28 8.63
N SER A 152 -16.72 -0.19 9.00
CA SER A 152 -17.98 0.31 8.44
C SER A 152 -18.18 1.80 8.72
N ALA A 153 -17.73 2.27 9.88
CA ALA A 153 -17.86 3.68 10.28
C ALA A 153 -17.12 4.64 9.35
N ILE A 154 -16.04 4.20 8.70
CA ILE A 154 -15.21 5.07 7.84
C ILE A 154 -15.34 4.77 6.35
N GLU A 155 -16.12 3.80 5.96
CA GLU A 155 -16.23 3.32 4.58
C GLU A 155 -16.58 4.43 3.57
N ARG A 156 -17.38 5.41 4.01
CA ARG A 156 -17.81 6.54 3.18
C ARG A 156 -17.42 7.89 3.78
N ARG A 157 -16.45 7.90 4.69
CA ARG A 157 -16.02 9.11 5.37
C ARG A 157 -15.48 10.13 4.37
N ARG A 158 -15.77 11.40 4.64
CA ARG A 158 -15.29 12.55 3.86
C ARG A 158 -14.37 13.40 4.75
N TRP A 159 -13.54 14.23 4.12
CA TRP A 159 -12.65 15.14 4.86
C TRP A 159 -13.42 16.07 5.81
N SER A 160 -14.62 16.48 5.40
CA SER A 160 -15.48 17.30 6.26
C SER A 160 -15.97 16.59 7.53
N ASP A 161 -15.89 15.28 7.59
CA ASP A 161 -16.27 14.49 8.77
C ASP A 161 -15.15 14.43 9.82
N LEU A 162 -13.94 14.88 9.47
CA LEU A 162 -12.79 14.95 10.37
C LEU A 162 -12.69 16.34 11.00
N GLU A 163 -12.49 16.39 12.33
CA GLU A 163 -12.31 17.65 13.03
C GLU A 163 -11.00 18.33 12.64
N ARG A 164 -9.97 17.55 12.39
CA ARG A 164 -8.66 18.02 11.91
C ARG A 164 -8.09 16.98 10.94
N PRO A 165 -8.17 17.22 9.64
CA PRO A 165 -7.56 16.32 8.66
C PRO A 165 -6.05 16.57 8.61
N SER A 166 -5.32 16.23 9.67
CA SER A 166 -3.88 16.35 9.68
C SER A 166 -3.23 14.99 9.95
N TRP A 167 -2.04 14.81 9.41
CA TRP A 167 -1.24 13.62 9.60
C TRP A 167 -0.45 13.65 10.91
N ASP A 168 -0.51 14.77 11.63
CA ASP A 168 0.28 15.06 12.82
C ASP A 168 -0.34 14.55 14.14
N GLU A 169 -1.44 13.82 14.07
CA GLU A 169 -2.12 13.30 15.26
C GLU A 169 -1.78 11.83 15.59
#